data_7fdd2d8a1c5ab2634217c20b9a3cf192
#
_entry.id   7fdd2d8a1c5ab2634217c20b9a3cf192
#
_cell.length_a   1.000
_cell.length_b   1.000
_cell.length_c   1.000
_cell.angle_alpha   90.00
_cell.angle_beta   90.00
_cell.angle_gamma   90.00
#
_symmetry.space_group_name_H-M   'P 1'
#
loop_
_entity.id
_entity.type
_entity.pdbx_description
1 polymer ?
#
loop_
_entity_poly.entity_id
_entity_poly.type
_entity_poly.pdbx_seq_one_letter_code
_entity_poly.pdbx_strand_id
1 'polypeptide(L)'
;MAVTTPVLNPVAAFDATEDMLFTFSSVGGNQVVSNKLIVRNATTLEKLYEDVVDSFVLEHVLPADTLLNGSYYQATVVTYDASGAASAESAPIQFYCFSSPTFTFPNLSSGDNITTSTYSFVAQYEQVENELLNQYSFVLYDGEDKQLYTSGVQYVGSTSLPPTLVVWTVSGLEDGKDYKIIVNGITAYGTQVTTGFVSFSVKYDSPELPIPIELTNKCDEGYIEIHTASPNPIGGDVKMLKLKRRKYGDFNWVTINSAAIIPTRPYDVVWHDNLAQSGVTYEYAVVPISSGVEGRYVTDNILARFNGLFICSKDKIYKLYEGIAYGSGQREQKVGVFEPYGRKYPIVTSNANINYDTGSFSGLILPENYMETGKIDRKAIVERKDAILDFLTNKSAKIIKDFNTNIWLCMITGSPSVTYESSFGMGVVSIDASWVEIGDVNNSSDMYSAGFIEEV
;
A
#
# COMPACT_ATOMS: atom_id res chain seq x y z
N MET A 1 46.50 -38.79 -22.96
CA MET A 1 45.92 -37.44 -23.10
C MET A 1 46.12 -36.73 -21.78
N ALA A 2 46.30 -35.42 -21.74
CA ALA A 2 46.36 -34.70 -20.47
C ALA A 2 44.95 -34.54 -19.86
N VAL A 3 44.89 -34.33 -18.55
CA VAL A 3 43.61 -33.94 -17.88
C VAL A 3 43.24 -32.53 -18.35
N THR A 4 41.97 -32.36 -18.68
CA THR A 4 41.49 -31.05 -19.12
C THR A 4 41.33 -30.09 -17.93
N THR A 5 41.51 -28.80 -18.18
CA THR A 5 41.29 -27.75 -17.18
C THR A 5 39.81 -27.73 -16.75
N PRO A 6 39.50 -27.90 -15.45
CA PRO A 6 38.16 -27.88 -14.95
C PRO A 6 37.52 -26.48 -15.03
N VAL A 7 36.20 -26.45 -15.04
CA VAL A 7 35.44 -25.21 -14.97
C VAL A 7 34.64 -25.18 -13.66
N LEU A 8 34.99 -24.30 -12.75
CA LEU A 8 34.33 -24.12 -11.47
C LEU A 8 33.04 -23.30 -11.68
N ASN A 9 31.92 -23.81 -11.15
CA ASN A 9 30.64 -23.11 -11.22
C ASN A 9 30.63 -21.89 -10.29
N PRO A 10 30.06 -20.77 -10.70
CA PRO A 10 29.94 -19.60 -9.84
C PRO A 10 29.09 -19.91 -8.62
N VAL A 11 29.45 -19.35 -7.47
CA VAL A 11 28.65 -19.37 -6.25
C VAL A 11 28.15 -17.97 -5.94
N ALA A 12 26.94 -17.89 -5.37
CA ALA A 12 26.41 -16.64 -4.84
C ALA A 12 27.16 -16.21 -3.57
N ALA A 13 26.97 -14.99 -3.12
CA ALA A 13 27.43 -14.58 -1.80
C ALA A 13 26.71 -15.40 -0.72
N PHE A 14 27.41 -15.77 0.36
CA PHE A 14 26.89 -16.62 1.43
C PHE A 14 27.47 -16.24 2.80
N ASP A 15 26.86 -16.78 3.86
CA ASP A 15 27.35 -16.63 5.22
C ASP A 15 28.46 -17.64 5.51
N ALA A 16 29.63 -17.15 5.88
CA ALA A 16 30.79 -18.01 6.16
C ALA A 16 30.60 -18.92 7.40
N THR A 17 29.56 -18.69 8.19
CA THR A 17 29.18 -19.56 9.32
C THR A 17 28.41 -20.81 8.89
N GLU A 18 28.13 -20.94 7.58
CA GLU A 18 27.45 -22.10 6.99
C GLU A 18 28.36 -22.85 6.02
N ASP A 19 28.11 -24.16 5.85
CA ASP A 19 28.79 -24.97 4.86
C ASP A 19 28.43 -24.50 3.44
N MET A 20 29.44 -24.40 2.53
CA MET A 20 29.20 -24.05 1.13
C MET A 20 29.65 -25.15 0.18
N LEU A 21 28.75 -25.59 -0.69
CA LEU A 21 29.03 -26.56 -1.73
C LEU A 21 29.57 -25.88 -2.99
N PHE A 22 30.80 -26.23 -3.39
CA PHE A 22 31.40 -25.89 -4.66
C PHE A 22 31.29 -27.04 -5.63
N THR A 23 30.75 -26.81 -6.81
CA THR A 23 30.64 -27.79 -7.88
C THR A 23 31.40 -27.32 -9.11
N PHE A 24 31.92 -28.29 -9.87
CA PHE A 24 32.67 -27.98 -11.10
C PHE A 24 32.45 -29.02 -12.17
N SER A 25 32.87 -28.75 -13.39
CA SER A 25 32.83 -29.69 -14.50
C SER A 25 34.23 -29.90 -15.08
N SER A 26 34.50 -31.14 -15.54
CA SER A 26 35.69 -31.50 -16.30
C SER A 26 35.23 -32.33 -17.49
N VAL A 27 35.44 -31.81 -18.71
CA VAL A 27 34.96 -32.45 -19.94
C VAL A 27 36.10 -32.77 -20.87
N GLY A 28 36.20 -34.06 -21.25
CA GLY A 28 37.27 -34.55 -22.13
C GLY A 28 38.55 -34.90 -21.38
N GLY A 29 39.57 -35.38 -22.09
CA GLY A 29 40.84 -35.77 -21.51
C GLY A 29 40.79 -37.11 -20.77
N ASN A 30 41.76 -37.38 -19.88
CA ASN A 30 41.78 -38.54 -19.01
C ASN A 30 40.74 -38.46 -17.91
N GLN A 31 40.31 -39.60 -17.43
CA GLN A 31 39.32 -39.67 -16.32
C GLN A 31 39.94 -39.04 -15.05
N VAL A 32 39.13 -38.15 -14.41
CA VAL A 32 39.47 -37.57 -13.10
C VAL A 32 39.33 -38.65 -12.02
N VAL A 33 40.35 -38.85 -11.21
CA VAL A 33 40.34 -39.76 -10.06
C VAL A 33 40.53 -39.06 -8.73
N SER A 34 41.09 -37.86 -8.76
CA SER A 34 41.24 -37.00 -7.59
C SER A 34 41.08 -35.52 -8.01
N ASN A 35 40.66 -34.67 -7.10
CA ASN A 35 40.50 -33.27 -7.35
C ASN A 35 40.83 -32.43 -6.09
N LYS A 36 41.13 -31.16 -6.29
CA LYS A 36 41.55 -30.27 -5.24
C LYS A 36 40.92 -28.89 -5.40
N LEU A 37 40.18 -28.45 -4.39
CA LEU A 37 39.70 -27.09 -4.24
C LEU A 37 40.75 -26.25 -3.52
N ILE A 38 40.95 -25.02 -3.98
CA ILE A 38 41.81 -24.04 -3.31
C ILE A 38 41.05 -22.75 -3.17
N VAL A 39 40.96 -22.23 -1.94
CA VAL A 39 40.34 -20.93 -1.65
C VAL A 39 41.38 -19.95 -1.15
N ARG A 40 41.36 -18.75 -1.72
CA ARG A 40 42.31 -17.67 -1.42
C ARG A 40 41.53 -16.38 -1.09
N ASN A 41 42.20 -15.51 -0.31
CA ASN A 41 41.70 -14.13 -0.20
C ASN A 41 41.80 -13.45 -1.57
N ALA A 42 40.78 -12.79 -2.05
CA ALA A 42 40.75 -12.20 -3.39
C ALA A 42 41.71 -11.02 -3.57
N THR A 43 42.12 -10.34 -2.48
CA THR A 43 43.01 -9.19 -2.50
C THR A 43 44.47 -9.59 -2.29
N THR A 44 44.75 -10.40 -1.25
CA THR A 44 46.13 -10.77 -0.89
C THR A 44 46.65 -12.00 -1.63
N LEU A 45 45.75 -12.78 -2.24
CA LEU A 45 46.01 -14.06 -2.88
C LEU A 45 46.54 -15.14 -1.92
N GLU A 46 46.53 -14.89 -0.64
CA GLU A 46 46.90 -15.85 0.40
C GLU A 46 45.92 -17.04 0.37
N LYS A 47 46.52 -18.25 0.40
CA LYS A 47 45.75 -19.48 0.47
C LYS A 47 45.23 -19.67 1.89
N LEU A 48 43.91 -19.72 2.02
CA LEU A 48 43.22 -19.88 3.29
C LEU A 48 42.68 -21.30 3.51
N TYR A 49 42.31 -21.98 2.44
CA TYR A 49 41.76 -23.33 2.51
C TYR A 49 42.21 -24.17 1.31
N GLU A 50 42.41 -25.44 1.54
CA GLU A 50 42.68 -26.44 0.51
C GLU A 50 42.05 -27.76 0.92
N ASP A 51 41.27 -28.33 0.02
CA ASP A 51 40.66 -29.64 0.20
C ASP A 51 41.00 -30.57 -0.98
N VAL A 52 41.44 -31.79 -0.70
CA VAL A 52 41.78 -32.78 -1.70
C VAL A 52 40.89 -33.98 -1.50
N VAL A 53 40.17 -34.36 -2.55
CA VAL A 53 39.24 -35.50 -2.54
C VAL A 53 39.70 -36.50 -3.57
N ASP A 54 39.97 -37.73 -3.10
CA ASP A 54 40.32 -38.89 -3.93
C ASP A 54 39.02 -39.52 -4.45
N SER A 55 38.36 -38.84 -5.38
CA SER A 55 37.09 -39.23 -5.94
C SER A 55 36.89 -38.64 -7.34
N PHE A 56 36.05 -39.30 -8.13
CA PHE A 56 35.56 -38.79 -9.40
C PHE A 56 34.33 -37.86 -9.20
N VAL A 57 33.86 -37.67 -7.98
CA VAL A 57 32.80 -36.70 -7.65
C VAL A 57 33.36 -35.31 -7.79
N LEU A 58 32.66 -34.44 -8.54
CA LEU A 58 33.11 -33.10 -8.94
C LEU A 58 32.50 -32.04 -8.03
N GLU A 59 32.72 -32.21 -6.73
CA GLU A 59 32.23 -31.28 -5.71
C GLU A 59 33.14 -31.26 -4.48
N HIS A 60 33.12 -30.13 -3.77
CA HIS A 60 33.77 -29.90 -2.49
C HIS A 60 32.84 -29.15 -1.54
N VAL A 61 32.87 -29.52 -0.28
CA VAL A 61 32.20 -28.73 0.77
C VAL A 61 33.24 -27.90 1.49
N LEU A 62 33.11 -26.59 1.44
CA LEU A 62 33.85 -25.66 2.29
C LEU A 62 33.16 -25.66 3.66
N PRO A 63 33.80 -26.09 4.75
CA PRO A 63 33.17 -26.14 6.05
C PRO A 63 32.87 -24.74 6.59
N ALA A 64 31.79 -24.66 7.38
CA ALA A 64 31.46 -23.48 8.15
C ALA A 64 32.66 -22.94 8.95
N ASP A 65 32.68 -21.65 9.20
CA ASP A 65 33.72 -20.94 9.98
C ASP A 65 35.15 -21.04 9.42
N THR A 66 35.31 -21.50 8.16
CA THR A 66 36.62 -21.54 7.48
C THR A 66 37.07 -20.15 6.99
N LEU A 67 36.11 -19.33 6.60
CA LEU A 67 36.32 -17.95 6.12
C LEU A 67 35.73 -16.95 7.10
N LEU A 68 36.00 -15.68 6.86
CA LEU A 68 35.40 -14.57 7.64
C LEU A 68 34.41 -13.81 6.79
N ASN A 69 33.30 -13.42 7.40
CA ASN A 69 32.35 -12.52 6.77
C ASN A 69 32.96 -11.12 6.54
N GLY A 70 32.39 -10.33 5.64
CA GLY A 70 32.84 -9.00 5.29
C GLY A 70 34.00 -8.97 4.28
N SER A 71 34.35 -10.10 3.62
CA SER A 71 35.50 -10.22 2.75
C SER A 71 35.21 -10.90 1.42
N TYR A 72 36.01 -10.55 0.41
CA TYR A 72 36.00 -11.22 -0.89
C TYR A 72 37.02 -12.33 -0.97
N TYR A 73 36.63 -13.43 -1.54
CA TYR A 73 37.46 -14.62 -1.75
C TYR A 73 37.40 -15.04 -3.19
N GLN A 74 38.39 -15.88 -3.58
CA GLN A 74 38.38 -16.56 -4.87
C GLN A 74 38.69 -18.05 -4.69
N ALA A 75 37.97 -18.86 -5.48
CA ALA A 75 38.20 -20.31 -5.51
C ALA A 75 38.67 -20.78 -6.89
N THR A 76 39.48 -21.81 -6.88
CA THR A 76 39.97 -22.51 -8.05
C THR A 76 39.99 -24.02 -7.80
N VAL A 77 39.94 -24.83 -8.86
CA VAL A 77 40.01 -26.28 -8.78
C VAL A 77 41.09 -26.84 -9.70
N VAL A 78 41.78 -27.90 -9.25
CA VAL A 78 42.72 -28.71 -10.02
C VAL A 78 42.25 -30.15 -10.00
N THR A 79 42.32 -30.84 -11.12
CA THR A 79 41.96 -32.28 -11.23
C THR A 79 43.16 -33.11 -11.57
N TYR A 80 43.16 -34.40 -11.15
CA TYR A 80 44.26 -35.32 -11.33
C TYR A 80 43.75 -36.62 -11.98
N ASP A 81 44.56 -37.24 -12.85
CA ASP A 81 44.28 -38.56 -13.42
C ASP A 81 44.93 -39.69 -12.61
N ALA A 82 44.69 -40.93 -13.02
CA ALA A 82 45.25 -42.15 -12.38
C ALA A 82 46.77 -42.22 -12.38
N SER A 83 47.45 -41.44 -13.18
CA SER A 83 48.93 -41.33 -13.19
C SER A 83 49.45 -40.27 -12.24
N GLY A 84 48.57 -39.50 -11.60
CA GLY A 84 48.89 -38.33 -10.78
C GLY A 84 49.20 -37.08 -11.59
N ALA A 85 48.95 -37.07 -12.91
CA ALA A 85 49.12 -35.89 -13.72
C ALA A 85 48.04 -34.84 -13.43
N ALA A 86 48.44 -33.59 -13.14
CA ALA A 86 47.53 -32.51 -12.81
C ALA A 86 47.03 -31.77 -14.05
N SER A 87 45.82 -31.29 -14.02
CA SER A 87 45.33 -30.24 -14.96
C SER A 87 45.97 -28.88 -14.68
N ALA A 88 45.80 -27.94 -15.58
CA ALA A 88 45.95 -26.55 -15.22
C ALA A 88 44.84 -26.16 -14.18
N GLU A 89 45.15 -25.19 -13.34
CA GLU A 89 44.19 -24.61 -12.38
C GLU A 89 43.03 -23.94 -13.15
N SER A 90 41.80 -24.10 -12.69
CA SER A 90 40.66 -23.45 -13.28
C SER A 90 40.76 -21.93 -13.27
N ALA A 91 39.98 -21.26 -14.11
CA ALA A 91 39.73 -19.83 -13.91
C ALA A 91 39.19 -19.59 -12.49
N PRO A 92 39.66 -18.55 -11.78
CA PRO A 92 39.16 -18.24 -10.45
C PRO A 92 37.74 -17.71 -10.53
N ILE A 93 36.86 -18.17 -9.64
CA ILE A 93 35.57 -17.55 -9.34
C ILE A 93 35.73 -16.68 -8.09
N GLN A 94 35.17 -15.48 -8.10
CA GLN A 94 35.12 -14.61 -6.93
C GLN A 94 33.74 -14.70 -6.28
N PHE A 95 33.73 -14.65 -4.94
CA PHE A 95 32.52 -14.60 -4.13
C PHE A 95 32.74 -13.76 -2.87
N TYR A 96 31.66 -13.33 -2.27
CA TYR A 96 31.65 -12.51 -1.06
C TYR A 96 31.02 -13.29 0.08
N CYS A 97 31.64 -13.25 1.26
CA CYS A 97 31.05 -13.77 2.48
C CYS A 97 30.51 -12.62 3.33
N PHE A 98 29.29 -12.78 3.87
CA PHE A 98 28.63 -11.77 4.69
C PHE A 98 27.79 -12.44 5.76
N SER A 99 27.57 -11.75 6.88
CA SER A 99 26.68 -12.21 7.93
C SER A 99 25.23 -12.20 7.46
N SER A 100 24.50 -13.27 7.73
CA SER A 100 23.10 -13.35 7.35
C SER A 100 22.29 -12.18 7.95
N PRO A 101 21.52 -11.47 7.13
CA PRO A 101 20.70 -10.38 7.62
C PRO A 101 19.56 -10.91 8.49
N THR A 102 19.12 -10.11 9.45
CA THR A 102 18.00 -10.47 10.34
C THR A 102 16.89 -9.45 10.30
N PHE A 103 15.65 -9.92 10.48
CA PHE A 103 14.50 -9.10 10.80
C PHE A 103 13.97 -9.50 12.17
N THR A 104 13.64 -8.51 13.00
CA THR A 104 12.99 -8.70 14.29
C THR A 104 11.83 -7.71 14.48
N PHE A 105 10.88 -8.06 15.33
CA PHE A 105 9.84 -7.12 15.78
C PHE A 105 10.20 -6.58 17.16
N PRO A 106 10.70 -5.33 17.30
CA PRO A 106 11.03 -4.77 18.61
C PRO A 106 9.80 -4.48 19.48
N ASN A 107 8.62 -4.35 18.87
CA ASN A 107 7.38 -4.01 19.58
C ASN A 107 6.34 -5.14 19.61
N LEU A 108 6.69 -6.36 19.18
CA LEU A 108 5.78 -7.49 19.18
C LEU A 108 6.53 -8.81 19.42
N SER A 109 6.05 -9.61 20.35
CA SER A 109 6.54 -10.95 20.63
C SER A 109 5.46 -11.99 20.42
N SER A 110 5.86 -13.24 20.15
CA SER A 110 4.89 -14.32 19.97
C SER A 110 4.11 -14.57 21.27
N GLY A 111 2.78 -14.51 21.18
CA GLY A 111 1.85 -14.65 22.29
C GLY A 111 1.41 -13.32 22.93
N ASP A 112 1.85 -12.20 22.41
CA ASP A 112 1.40 -10.89 22.89
C ASP A 112 -0.09 -10.66 22.64
N ASN A 113 -0.69 -9.79 23.48
CA ASN A 113 -2.05 -9.31 23.32
C ASN A 113 -2.05 -7.85 22.86
N ILE A 114 -2.69 -7.58 21.73
CA ILE A 114 -2.98 -6.24 21.23
C ILE A 114 -4.37 -5.83 21.71
N THR A 115 -4.50 -4.62 22.26
CA THR A 115 -5.73 -4.16 22.92
C THR A 115 -6.56 -3.20 22.09
N THR A 116 -6.19 -2.98 20.82
CA THR A 116 -6.82 -2.02 19.91
C THR A 116 -7.04 -2.60 18.53
N SER A 117 -8.00 -2.03 17.77
CA SER A 117 -8.23 -2.39 16.35
C SER A 117 -7.11 -1.90 15.43
N THR A 118 -6.41 -0.85 15.83
CA THR A 118 -5.33 -0.23 15.05
C THR A 118 -4.00 -0.50 15.74
N TYR A 119 -3.04 -1.02 14.98
CA TYR A 119 -1.70 -1.30 15.49
C TYR A 119 -0.64 -1.05 14.44
N SER A 120 0.48 -0.46 14.88
CA SER A 120 1.64 -0.21 14.02
C SER A 120 2.72 -1.26 14.29
N PHE A 121 2.87 -2.18 13.36
CA PHE A 121 3.94 -3.16 13.39
C PHE A 121 5.25 -2.48 12.99
N VAL A 122 6.25 -2.61 13.84
CA VAL A 122 7.60 -2.10 13.57
C VAL A 122 8.52 -3.30 13.41
N ALA A 123 9.18 -3.41 12.26
CA ALA A 123 10.22 -4.41 12.07
C ALA A 123 11.57 -3.74 11.90
N GLN A 124 12.58 -4.32 12.52
CA GLN A 124 13.97 -3.85 12.50
C GLN A 124 14.80 -4.81 11.66
N TYR A 125 15.38 -4.29 10.59
CA TYR A 125 16.37 -4.96 9.77
C TYR A 125 17.76 -4.67 10.30
N GLU A 126 18.57 -5.71 10.47
CA GLU A 126 19.96 -5.60 10.89
C GLU A 126 20.87 -6.42 9.96
N GLN A 127 22.05 -5.88 9.68
CA GLN A 127 23.09 -6.57 8.93
C GLN A 127 24.45 -5.94 9.28
N VAL A 128 25.41 -6.77 9.64
CA VAL A 128 26.69 -6.36 10.27
C VAL A 128 27.61 -5.62 9.31
N GLU A 129 27.69 -6.03 8.06
CA GLU A 129 28.51 -5.42 7.02
C GLU A 129 27.85 -4.23 6.32
N ASN A 130 26.74 -3.73 6.85
CA ASN A 130 25.97 -2.61 6.33
C ASN A 130 25.37 -2.85 4.93
N GLU A 131 25.03 -4.09 4.58
CA GLU A 131 24.23 -4.36 3.39
C GLU A 131 22.85 -3.72 3.51
N LEU A 132 22.43 -2.97 2.50
CA LEU A 132 21.18 -2.22 2.52
C LEU A 132 19.99 -3.14 2.28
N LEU A 133 18.89 -2.87 2.98
CA LEU A 133 17.58 -3.42 2.62
C LEU A 133 17.08 -2.71 1.35
N ASN A 134 16.72 -3.47 0.31
CA ASN A 134 16.20 -2.93 -0.94
C ASN A 134 14.68 -2.82 -0.93
N GLN A 135 14.01 -3.91 -0.54
CA GLN A 135 12.55 -3.96 -0.48
C GLN A 135 12.08 -4.86 0.65
N TYR A 136 10.84 -4.64 1.08
CA TYR A 136 10.19 -5.46 2.09
C TYR A 136 8.68 -5.55 1.86
N SER A 137 8.05 -6.50 2.52
CA SER A 137 6.59 -6.62 2.60
C SER A 137 6.16 -7.23 3.92
N PHE A 138 5.11 -6.66 4.51
CA PHE A 138 4.39 -7.27 5.62
C PHE A 138 3.23 -8.10 5.09
N VAL A 139 2.98 -9.24 5.73
CA VAL A 139 1.81 -10.06 5.44
C VAL A 139 1.16 -10.50 6.74
N LEU A 140 -0.13 -10.23 6.86
CA LEU A 140 -0.96 -10.59 7.99
C LEU A 140 -1.83 -11.80 7.64
N TYR A 141 -1.90 -12.75 8.54
CA TYR A 141 -2.69 -13.98 8.45
C TYR A 141 -3.64 -14.09 9.62
N ASP A 142 -4.74 -14.84 9.46
CA ASP A 142 -5.54 -15.29 10.60
C ASP A 142 -4.86 -16.43 11.35
N GLY A 143 -5.50 -16.89 12.44
CA GLY A 143 -5.01 -18.02 13.24
C GLY A 143 -4.89 -19.34 12.47
N GLU A 144 -5.59 -19.48 11.33
CA GLU A 144 -5.64 -20.68 10.48
C GLU A 144 -4.71 -20.61 9.26
N ASP A 145 -3.78 -19.67 9.23
CA ASP A 145 -2.80 -19.44 8.15
C ASP A 145 -3.40 -18.91 6.82
N LYS A 146 -4.60 -18.38 6.85
CA LYS A 146 -5.17 -17.69 5.70
C LYS A 146 -4.68 -16.25 5.65
N GLN A 147 -4.08 -15.85 4.53
CA GLN A 147 -3.68 -14.46 4.32
C GLN A 147 -4.89 -13.54 4.31
N LEU A 148 -4.87 -12.52 5.18
CA LEU A 148 -5.91 -11.51 5.31
C LEU A 148 -5.53 -10.21 4.59
N TYR A 149 -4.31 -9.73 4.81
CA TYR A 149 -3.88 -8.43 4.32
C TYR A 149 -2.37 -8.38 4.08
N THR A 150 -1.91 -7.44 3.23
CA THR A 150 -0.49 -7.23 2.94
C THR A 150 -0.20 -5.76 2.69
N SER A 151 1.00 -5.32 3.05
CA SER A 151 1.49 -3.99 2.69
C SER A 151 1.80 -3.85 1.19
N GLY A 152 1.81 -4.97 0.45
CA GLY A 152 2.48 -5.03 -0.84
C GLY A 152 3.99 -4.82 -0.71
N VAL A 153 4.68 -4.82 -1.84
CA VAL A 153 6.13 -4.56 -1.87
C VAL A 153 6.39 -3.08 -1.66
N GLN A 154 7.21 -2.77 -0.66
CA GLN A 154 7.66 -1.43 -0.34
C GLN A 154 9.17 -1.34 -0.60
N TYR A 155 9.64 -0.21 -1.10
CA TYR A 155 11.05 0.03 -1.38
C TYR A 155 11.66 0.94 -0.33
N VAL A 156 12.85 0.59 0.13
CA VAL A 156 13.63 1.42 1.06
C VAL A 156 14.50 2.38 0.26
N GLY A 157 14.61 3.63 0.73
CA GLY A 157 15.49 4.61 0.09
C GLY A 157 16.97 4.15 0.15
N SER A 158 17.71 4.40 -0.92
CA SER A 158 19.10 3.93 -1.15
C SER A 158 20.16 4.43 -0.14
N THR A 159 19.77 5.12 0.92
CA THR A 159 20.70 5.71 1.91
C THR A 159 20.47 5.20 3.33
N SER A 160 19.51 4.33 3.55
CA SER A 160 19.18 3.83 4.90
C SER A 160 20.09 2.68 5.28
N LEU A 161 21.17 2.99 5.99
CA LEU A 161 22.08 1.99 6.58
C LEU A 161 21.39 1.21 7.70
N PRO A 162 21.72 -0.09 7.91
CA PRO A 162 21.29 -0.83 9.09
C PRO A 162 21.78 -0.19 10.40
N PRO A 163 21.01 -0.26 11.50
CA PRO A 163 19.67 -0.85 11.57
C PRO A 163 18.59 0.01 10.89
N THR A 164 17.73 -0.61 10.08
CA THR A 164 16.64 0.06 9.37
C THR A 164 15.31 -0.34 9.96
N LEU A 165 14.52 0.65 10.42
CA LEU A 165 13.16 0.43 10.89
C LEU A 165 12.17 0.58 9.74
N VAL A 166 11.28 -0.39 9.61
CA VAL A 166 10.15 -0.36 8.68
C VAL A 166 8.85 -0.49 9.46
N VAL A 167 7.84 0.27 9.08
CA VAL A 167 6.59 0.37 9.82
C VAL A 167 5.40 0.10 8.91
N TRP A 168 4.43 -0.64 9.43
CA TRP A 168 3.15 -0.88 8.75
C TRP A 168 2.01 -0.81 9.74
N THR A 169 1.06 0.09 9.50
CA THR A 169 -0.11 0.26 10.35
C THR A 169 -1.32 -0.43 9.73
N VAL A 170 -2.03 -1.20 10.55
CA VAL A 170 -3.31 -1.82 10.20
C VAL A 170 -4.38 -1.34 11.16
N SER A 171 -5.63 -1.27 10.69
CA SER A 171 -6.77 -0.79 11.49
C SER A 171 -7.97 -1.74 11.46
N GLY A 172 -7.77 -2.97 10.99
CA GLY A 172 -8.83 -3.98 10.85
C GLY A 172 -8.72 -5.15 11.85
N LEU A 173 -7.90 -5.04 12.90
CA LEU A 173 -7.79 -6.09 13.90
C LEU A 173 -9.10 -6.21 14.71
N GLU A 174 -9.64 -7.42 14.81
CA GLU A 174 -10.91 -7.69 15.47
C GLU A 174 -10.71 -8.29 16.86
N ASP A 175 -11.54 -7.87 17.81
CA ASP A 175 -11.52 -8.39 19.18
C ASP A 175 -11.79 -9.89 19.26
N GLY A 176 -11.04 -10.59 20.10
CA GLY A 176 -11.16 -12.03 20.31
C GLY A 176 -10.61 -12.89 19.19
N LYS A 177 -9.81 -12.32 18.25
CA LYS A 177 -9.18 -13.05 17.16
C LYS A 177 -7.69 -13.24 17.37
N ASP A 178 -7.19 -14.36 16.83
CA ASP A 178 -5.76 -14.67 16.77
C ASP A 178 -5.24 -14.39 15.37
N TYR A 179 -4.03 -13.87 15.29
CA TYR A 179 -3.36 -13.47 14.06
C TYR A 179 -1.91 -13.94 14.03
N LYS A 180 -1.35 -14.00 12.83
CA LYS A 180 0.08 -14.18 12.61
C LYS A 180 0.58 -13.11 11.64
N ILE A 181 1.77 -12.61 11.88
CA ILE A 181 2.42 -11.64 11.01
C ILE A 181 3.81 -12.13 10.63
N ILE A 182 4.22 -11.81 9.41
CA ILE A 182 5.56 -12.04 8.89
C ILE A 182 6.02 -10.82 8.10
N VAL A 183 7.32 -10.52 8.18
CA VAL A 183 7.99 -9.57 7.29
C VAL A 183 8.98 -10.32 6.43
N ASN A 184 8.92 -10.09 5.12
CA ASN A 184 9.87 -10.60 4.16
C ASN A 184 10.60 -9.41 3.54
N GLY A 185 11.89 -9.54 3.34
CA GLY A 185 12.72 -8.53 2.70
C GLY A 185 13.68 -9.12 1.69
N ILE A 186 14.20 -8.26 0.81
CA ILE A 186 15.28 -8.56 -0.12
C ILE A 186 16.32 -7.47 0.02
N THR A 187 17.57 -7.87 0.22
CA THR A 187 18.70 -6.95 0.36
C THR A 187 19.17 -6.41 -0.99
N ALA A 188 20.10 -5.47 -0.98
CA ALA A 188 20.69 -4.90 -2.19
C ALA A 188 21.45 -5.93 -3.05
N TYR A 189 21.96 -6.99 -2.45
CA TYR A 189 22.62 -8.11 -3.16
C TYR A 189 21.67 -9.27 -3.49
N GLY A 190 20.38 -9.14 -3.17
CA GLY A 190 19.36 -10.13 -3.51
C GLY A 190 19.16 -11.21 -2.46
N THR A 191 19.77 -11.10 -1.27
CA THR A 191 19.57 -12.04 -0.17
C THR A 191 18.18 -11.87 0.41
N GLN A 192 17.47 -12.99 0.65
CA GLN A 192 16.16 -13.00 1.30
C GLN A 192 16.34 -12.97 2.82
N VAL A 193 15.50 -12.21 3.50
CA VAL A 193 15.45 -12.11 4.96
C VAL A 193 13.99 -12.14 5.43
N THR A 194 13.72 -12.78 6.55
CA THR A 194 12.38 -12.90 7.10
C THR A 194 12.40 -12.93 8.63
N THR A 195 11.32 -12.45 9.26
CA THR A 195 11.11 -12.61 10.73
C THR A 195 10.69 -14.01 11.13
N GLY A 196 10.23 -14.85 10.18
CA GLY A 196 9.36 -15.95 10.52
C GLY A 196 7.98 -15.47 10.99
N PHE A 197 7.08 -16.39 11.32
CA PHE A 197 5.75 -16.04 11.83
C PHE A 197 5.82 -15.61 13.29
N VAL A 198 5.24 -14.47 13.62
CA VAL A 198 4.99 -14.01 14.98
C VAL A 198 3.48 -14.05 15.21
N SER A 199 3.03 -14.86 16.18
CA SER A 199 1.61 -15.04 16.52
C SER A 199 1.23 -14.10 17.66
N PHE A 200 0.05 -13.50 17.60
CA PHE A 200 -0.50 -12.63 18.62
C PHE A 200 -2.03 -12.73 18.66
N SER A 201 -2.61 -12.33 19.80
CA SER A 201 -4.05 -12.27 20.00
C SER A 201 -4.51 -10.82 20.10
N VAL A 202 -5.75 -10.57 19.74
CA VAL A 202 -6.37 -9.25 19.93
C VAL A 202 -7.46 -9.36 20.98
N LYS A 203 -7.35 -8.52 22.02
CA LYS A 203 -8.33 -8.48 23.09
C LYS A 203 -8.47 -7.05 23.58
N TYR A 204 -9.59 -6.43 23.23
CA TYR A 204 -9.85 -5.04 23.62
C TYR A 204 -10.07 -4.92 25.12
N ASP A 205 -9.43 -3.94 25.75
CA ASP A 205 -9.57 -3.63 27.18
C ASP A 205 -10.86 -2.88 27.50
N SER A 206 -11.54 -2.36 26.48
CA SER A 206 -12.73 -1.54 26.65
C SER A 206 -13.99 -2.39 26.82
N PRO A 207 -14.93 -1.99 27.69
CA PRO A 207 -16.19 -2.68 27.84
C PRO A 207 -17.01 -2.69 26.55
N GLU A 208 -17.77 -3.75 26.34
CA GLU A 208 -18.72 -3.86 25.23
C GLU A 208 -19.83 -2.84 25.38
N LEU A 209 -19.96 -1.99 24.40
CA LEU A 209 -21.14 -1.17 24.23
C LEU A 209 -21.60 -1.35 22.80
N PRO A 210 -22.59 -2.22 22.55
CA PRO A 210 -23.20 -2.32 21.24
C PRO A 210 -23.89 -0.99 20.94
N ILE A 211 -23.31 -0.23 20.03
CA ILE A 211 -23.88 1.03 19.57
C ILE A 211 -24.69 0.71 18.34
N PRO A 212 -26.01 0.98 18.36
CA PRO A 212 -26.86 0.74 17.20
C PRO A 212 -26.41 1.62 16.03
N ILE A 213 -26.47 1.08 14.83
CA ILE A 213 -26.19 1.79 13.60
C ILE A 213 -27.35 1.58 12.64
N GLU A 214 -27.82 2.66 12.04
CA GLU A 214 -28.87 2.64 11.01
C GLU A 214 -28.33 3.33 9.78
N LEU A 215 -28.42 2.67 8.62
CA LEU A 215 -27.89 3.15 7.36
C LEU A 215 -29.01 3.45 6.38
N THR A 216 -28.99 4.62 5.78
CA THR A 216 -29.96 5.01 4.74
C THR A 216 -29.23 5.55 3.51
N ASN A 217 -29.50 4.97 2.34
CA ASN A 217 -28.96 5.47 1.08
C ASN A 217 -29.84 6.60 0.54
N LYS A 218 -29.36 7.81 0.55
CA LYS A 218 -30.01 9.01 0.00
C LYS A 218 -29.66 9.16 -1.47
N CYS A 219 -30.40 8.45 -2.33
CA CYS A 219 -30.08 8.31 -3.75
C CYS A 219 -30.03 9.64 -4.50
N ASP A 220 -30.95 10.53 -4.22
CA ASP A 220 -31.09 11.80 -4.94
C ASP A 220 -30.26 12.93 -4.32
N GLU A 221 -29.91 12.80 -3.06
CA GLU A 221 -29.04 13.73 -2.33
C GLU A 221 -27.54 13.38 -2.48
N GLY A 222 -27.25 12.12 -2.82
CA GLY A 222 -25.90 11.68 -3.16
C GLY A 222 -25.03 11.23 -1.99
N TYR A 223 -25.58 10.89 -0.83
CA TYR A 223 -24.83 10.46 0.34
C TYR A 223 -25.45 9.25 1.02
N ILE A 224 -24.68 8.60 1.87
CA ILE A 224 -25.18 7.64 2.84
C ILE A 224 -25.39 8.38 4.16
N GLU A 225 -26.59 8.28 4.73
CA GLU A 225 -26.90 8.77 6.07
C GLU A 225 -26.64 7.66 7.07
N ILE A 226 -25.88 7.97 8.10
CA ILE A 226 -25.54 7.06 9.19
C ILE A 226 -26.10 7.67 10.47
N HIS A 227 -27.03 6.96 11.08
CA HIS A 227 -27.68 7.38 12.32
C HIS A 227 -27.35 6.43 13.46
N THR A 228 -27.03 7.00 14.61
CA THR A 228 -26.85 6.28 15.86
C THR A 228 -27.45 7.07 17.01
N ALA A 229 -28.31 6.44 17.77
CA ALA A 229 -28.97 7.07 18.90
C ALA A 229 -29.18 6.09 20.05
N SER A 230 -29.16 6.59 21.28
CA SER A 230 -29.57 5.85 22.46
C SER A 230 -30.37 6.76 23.41
N PRO A 231 -31.57 6.32 23.82
CA PRO A 231 -32.34 7.04 24.82
C PRO A 231 -31.73 6.95 26.23
N ASN A 232 -30.80 6.03 26.43
CA ASN A 232 -30.09 5.85 27.68
C ASN A 232 -28.65 6.38 27.57
N PRO A 233 -28.10 6.94 28.66
CA PRO A 233 -26.69 7.28 28.71
C PRO A 233 -25.82 6.07 28.37
N ILE A 234 -24.76 6.30 27.62
CA ILE A 234 -23.79 5.26 27.26
C ILE A 234 -23.06 4.72 28.50
N GLY A 235 -22.88 5.59 29.50
CA GLY A 235 -22.16 5.29 30.73
C GLY A 235 -20.64 5.25 30.53
N GLY A 236 -19.93 4.85 31.57
CA GLY A 236 -18.48 4.75 31.53
C GLY A 236 -17.79 6.10 31.25
N ASP A 237 -16.63 6.05 30.58
CA ASP A 237 -15.82 7.21 30.21
C ASP A 237 -15.83 7.47 28.68
N VAL A 238 -16.87 7.03 27.99
CA VAL A 238 -17.01 7.23 26.53
C VAL A 238 -17.37 8.68 26.24
N LYS A 239 -16.44 9.42 25.68
CA LYS A 239 -16.58 10.86 25.36
C LYS A 239 -16.67 11.17 23.87
N MET A 240 -16.40 10.19 23.04
CA MET A 240 -16.37 10.36 21.58
C MET A 240 -16.89 9.10 20.89
N LEU A 241 -17.57 9.30 19.78
CA LEU A 241 -17.88 8.26 18.82
C LEU A 241 -17.10 8.54 17.55
N LYS A 242 -16.41 7.53 17.00
CA LYS A 242 -15.79 7.60 15.66
C LYS A 242 -16.66 6.84 14.66
N LEU A 243 -16.88 7.45 13.51
CA LEU A 243 -17.49 6.79 12.37
C LEU A 243 -16.38 6.26 11.46
N LYS A 244 -16.31 4.95 11.33
CA LYS A 244 -15.37 4.26 10.45
C LYS A 244 -16.10 3.68 9.24
N ARG A 245 -15.42 3.64 8.10
CA ARG A 245 -15.90 3.07 6.84
C ARG A 245 -14.82 2.20 6.21
N ARG A 246 -15.25 1.13 5.54
CA ARG A 246 -14.43 0.38 4.57
C ARG A 246 -15.30 -0.11 3.41
N LYS A 247 -14.71 -0.46 2.28
CA LYS A 247 -15.43 -1.25 1.28
C LYS A 247 -15.69 -2.64 1.85
N TYR A 248 -16.84 -3.18 1.56
CA TYR A 248 -17.19 -4.51 2.05
C TYR A 248 -16.19 -5.56 1.55
N GLY A 249 -15.57 -6.26 2.49
CA GLY A 249 -14.50 -7.23 2.24
C GLY A 249 -13.08 -6.70 2.35
N ASP A 250 -12.89 -5.38 2.46
CA ASP A 250 -11.56 -4.81 2.77
C ASP A 250 -11.20 -5.07 4.23
N PHE A 251 -9.90 -5.11 4.52
CA PHE A 251 -9.42 -5.36 5.88
C PHE A 251 -9.39 -4.05 6.71
N ASN A 252 -8.81 -2.99 6.18
CA ASN A 252 -8.58 -1.75 6.93
C ASN A 252 -9.82 -0.86 7.01
N TRP A 253 -10.01 -0.28 8.19
CA TRP A 253 -10.97 0.78 8.43
C TRP A 253 -10.35 2.16 8.19
N VAL A 254 -11.16 3.09 7.72
CA VAL A 254 -10.82 4.51 7.60
C VAL A 254 -11.77 5.32 8.46
N THR A 255 -11.24 6.19 9.32
CA THR A 255 -12.05 7.11 10.13
C THR A 255 -12.47 8.29 9.26
N ILE A 256 -13.78 8.40 9.00
CA ILE A 256 -14.33 9.45 8.13
C ILE A 256 -14.94 10.61 8.92
N ASN A 257 -15.38 10.36 10.15
CA ASN A 257 -15.97 11.41 11.01
C ASN A 257 -15.88 11.04 12.49
N SER A 258 -16.10 12.02 13.36
CA SER A 258 -16.18 11.83 14.80
C SER A 258 -17.22 12.76 15.44
N ALA A 259 -17.76 12.37 16.57
CA ALA A 259 -18.68 13.19 17.35
C ALA A 259 -18.39 13.09 18.84
N ALA A 260 -18.30 14.24 19.52
CA ALA A 260 -18.21 14.28 20.96
C ALA A 260 -19.59 14.02 21.57
N ILE A 261 -19.62 13.17 22.62
CA ILE A 261 -20.81 12.87 23.39
C ILE A 261 -20.60 13.09 24.88
N ILE A 262 -21.70 13.22 25.61
CA ILE A 262 -21.66 13.32 27.08
C ILE A 262 -22.07 11.95 27.65
N PRO A 263 -21.19 11.22 28.34
CA PRO A 263 -21.44 9.85 28.79
C PRO A 263 -22.69 9.69 29.69
N THR A 264 -23.09 10.76 30.39
CA THR A 264 -24.20 10.78 31.33
C THR A 264 -25.52 11.21 30.71
N ARG A 265 -25.57 11.42 29.41
CA ARG A 265 -26.79 11.86 28.68
C ARG A 265 -27.12 10.93 27.52
N PRO A 266 -28.40 10.87 27.12
CA PRO A 266 -28.80 10.33 25.83
C PRO A 266 -28.02 10.99 24.69
N TYR A 267 -27.80 10.28 23.60
CA TYR A 267 -27.19 10.82 22.38
C TYR A 267 -28.04 10.50 21.18
N ASP A 268 -27.92 11.35 20.18
CA ASP A 268 -28.53 11.25 18.85
C ASP A 268 -27.58 11.92 17.88
N VAL A 269 -26.94 11.13 17.01
CA VAL A 269 -25.91 11.58 16.10
C VAL A 269 -26.21 11.08 14.70
N VAL A 270 -26.20 12.01 13.75
CA VAL A 270 -26.36 11.76 12.32
C VAL A 270 -25.12 12.23 11.60
N TRP A 271 -24.55 11.36 10.76
CA TRP A 271 -23.49 11.70 9.82
C TRP A 271 -23.93 11.49 8.39
N HIS A 272 -23.36 12.26 7.48
CA HIS A 272 -23.52 12.09 6.05
C HIS A 272 -22.18 11.71 5.41
N ASP A 273 -22.10 10.53 4.82
CA ASP A 273 -20.96 10.14 4.02
C ASP A 273 -21.13 10.64 2.57
N ASN A 274 -20.65 11.84 2.33
CA ASN A 274 -20.63 12.47 1.01
C ASN A 274 -19.62 11.85 0.05
N LEU A 275 -18.71 11.00 0.56
CA LEU A 275 -17.57 10.48 -0.17
C LEU A 275 -17.83 9.07 -0.74
N ALA A 276 -18.96 8.45 -0.43
CA ALA A 276 -19.31 7.15 -0.95
C ALA A 276 -19.48 7.18 -2.48
N GLN A 277 -18.92 6.16 -3.15
CA GLN A 277 -19.00 5.96 -4.61
C GLN A 277 -20.24 5.15 -4.95
N SER A 278 -20.96 5.52 -6.02
CA SER A 278 -22.10 4.76 -6.50
C SER A 278 -21.68 3.36 -6.98
N GLY A 279 -22.50 2.34 -6.72
CA GLY A 279 -22.24 0.95 -7.11
C GLY A 279 -21.28 0.18 -6.20
N VAL A 280 -20.82 0.77 -5.09
CA VAL A 280 -19.95 0.14 -4.11
C VAL A 280 -20.72 -0.19 -2.84
N THR A 281 -20.54 -1.40 -2.31
CA THR A 281 -21.03 -1.75 -0.97
C THR A 281 -19.99 -1.31 0.05
N TYR A 282 -20.42 -0.49 1.00
CA TYR A 282 -19.62 -0.04 2.13
C TYR A 282 -20.09 -0.70 3.42
N GLU A 283 -19.14 -0.95 4.29
CA GLU A 283 -19.39 -1.35 5.67
C GLU A 283 -19.02 -0.19 6.59
N TYR A 284 -19.89 0.09 7.56
CA TYR A 284 -19.73 1.17 8.53
C TYR A 284 -19.68 0.61 9.93
N ALA A 285 -18.90 1.27 10.80
CA ALA A 285 -18.83 0.99 12.22
C ALA A 285 -18.89 2.30 13.02
N VAL A 286 -19.63 2.30 14.10
CA VAL A 286 -19.62 3.36 15.10
C VAL A 286 -18.84 2.86 16.31
N VAL A 287 -17.68 3.46 16.52
CA VAL A 287 -16.70 3.00 17.50
C VAL A 287 -16.68 3.94 18.70
N PRO A 288 -17.02 3.47 19.92
CA PRO A 288 -16.92 4.26 21.12
C PRO A 288 -15.46 4.44 21.54
N ILE A 289 -15.09 5.64 21.96
CA ILE A 289 -13.75 5.95 22.44
C ILE A 289 -13.84 6.26 23.95
N SER A 290 -13.15 5.44 24.74
CA SER A 290 -13.01 5.62 26.18
C SER A 290 -11.54 5.82 26.54
N SER A 291 -11.20 6.93 27.18
CA SER A 291 -9.82 7.28 27.56
C SER A 291 -8.80 7.18 26.42
N GLY A 292 -9.24 7.46 25.17
CA GLY A 292 -8.40 7.38 23.97
C GLY A 292 -8.30 5.98 23.34
N VAL A 293 -8.93 4.97 23.95
CA VAL A 293 -8.94 3.58 23.44
C VAL A 293 -10.26 3.28 22.74
N GLU A 294 -10.18 2.60 21.61
CA GLU A 294 -11.33 2.15 20.85
C GLU A 294 -12.01 0.96 21.54
N GLY A 295 -13.32 1.07 21.72
CA GLY A 295 -14.15 -0.02 22.24
C GLY A 295 -14.66 -0.96 21.15
N ARG A 296 -15.37 -2.01 21.57
CA ARG A 296 -16.08 -2.92 20.65
C ARG A 296 -17.18 -2.18 19.91
N TYR A 297 -17.45 -2.62 18.70
CA TYR A 297 -18.42 -2.00 17.82
C TYR A 297 -19.23 -3.07 17.05
N VAL A 298 -20.37 -2.68 16.54
CA VAL A 298 -21.15 -3.44 15.57
C VAL A 298 -20.98 -2.81 14.20
N THR A 299 -21.11 -3.61 13.16
CA THR A 299 -21.04 -3.16 11.78
C THR A 299 -22.35 -3.39 11.08
N ASP A 300 -22.65 -2.55 10.10
CA ASP A 300 -23.69 -2.76 9.10
C ASP A 300 -23.17 -2.35 7.73
N ASN A 301 -23.81 -2.85 6.67
CA ASN A 301 -23.36 -2.59 5.31
C ASN A 301 -24.51 -2.13 4.42
N ILE A 302 -24.19 -1.31 3.43
CA ILE A 302 -25.15 -0.76 2.49
C ILE A 302 -24.51 -0.59 1.10
N LEU A 303 -25.29 -0.92 0.06
CA LEU A 303 -24.90 -0.62 -1.31
C LEU A 303 -25.23 0.84 -1.62
N ALA A 304 -24.21 1.65 -1.90
CA ALA A 304 -24.40 3.02 -2.32
C ALA A 304 -24.94 3.08 -3.76
N ARG A 305 -26.01 3.83 -3.98
CA ARG A 305 -26.58 4.10 -5.31
C ARG A 305 -27.06 5.53 -5.36
N PHE A 306 -26.54 6.29 -6.32
CA PHE A 306 -26.83 7.71 -6.46
C PHE A 306 -27.34 8.05 -7.84
N ASN A 307 -28.25 9.02 -7.92
CA ASN A 307 -28.94 9.43 -9.15
C ASN A 307 -28.51 10.84 -9.54
N GLY A 308 -27.37 11.01 -10.19
CA GLY A 308 -26.94 12.29 -10.69
C GLY A 308 -25.43 12.48 -10.71
N LEU A 309 -25.02 13.71 -11.00
CA LEU A 309 -23.66 14.20 -10.84
C LEU A 309 -23.59 15.04 -9.56
N PHE A 310 -22.62 14.72 -8.73
CA PHE A 310 -22.43 15.39 -7.44
C PHE A 310 -21.00 15.92 -7.35
N ILE A 311 -20.89 17.15 -6.80
CA ILE A 311 -19.60 17.74 -6.44
C ILE A 311 -19.62 17.94 -4.93
N CYS A 312 -18.69 17.34 -4.23
CA CYS A 312 -18.71 17.30 -2.78
C CYS A 312 -17.35 17.58 -2.12
N SER A 313 -17.44 18.04 -0.89
CA SER A 313 -16.38 18.01 0.11
C SER A 313 -16.82 17.07 1.24
N LYS A 314 -16.02 17.00 2.32
CA LYS A 314 -16.40 16.23 3.52
C LYS A 314 -17.80 16.67 4.04
N ASP A 315 -18.06 17.97 4.08
CA ASP A 315 -19.23 18.55 4.76
C ASP A 315 -20.32 19.07 3.82
N LYS A 316 -20.04 19.17 2.52
CA LYS A 316 -20.98 19.77 1.56
C LYS A 316 -21.08 18.93 0.31
N ILE A 317 -22.29 18.87 -0.24
CA ILE A 317 -22.58 18.22 -1.50
C ILE A 317 -23.53 19.07 -2.34
N TYR A 318 -23.22 19.17 -3.63
CA TYR A 318 -24.07 19.85 -4.60
C TYR A 318 -24.39 18.92 -5.76
N LYS A 319 -25.67 18.74 -6.03
CA LYS A 319 -26.18 18.01 -7.20
C LYS A 319 -26.33 18.97 -8.38
N LEU A 320 -25.85 18.55 -9.54
CA LEU A 320 -26.19 19.20 -10.81
C LEU A 320 -27.40 18.50 -11.43
N TYR A 321 -28.30 19.27 -11.98
CA TYR A 321 -29.51 18.79 -12.60
C TYR A 321 -29.40 18.89 -14.12
N GLU A 322 -30.44 18.52 -14.83
CA GLU A 322 -30.62 18.44 -16.27
C GLU A 322 -29.60 19.21 -17.16
N GLY A 323 -29.38 18.70 -18.38
CA GLY A 323 -28.38 19.29 -19.26
C GLY A 323 -26.95 18.97 -18.84
N ILE A 324 -26.76 17.99 -17.95
CA ILE A 324 -25.44 17.59 -17.48
C ILE A 324 -24.64 17.09 -18.68
N ALA A 325 -23.58 17.82 -19.00
CA ALA A 325 -22.56 17.36 -19.93
C ALA A 325 -21.30 17.07 -19.13
N TYR A 326 -20.82 15.83 -19.27
CA TYR A 326 -19.44 15.56 -18.96
C TYR A 326 -18.64 15.95 -20.18
N GLY A 327 -17.72 16.86 -20.03
CA GLY A 327 -16.66 16.98 -21.01
C GLY A 327 -15.96 15.63 -21.12
N SER A 328 -15.41 15.31 -22.28
CA SER A 328 -14.60 14.09 -22.44
C SER A 328 -13.49 14.10 -21.39
N GLY A 329 -13.57 13.23 -20.41
CA GLY A 329 -12.46 12.98 -19.51
C GLY A 329 -11.29 12.48 -20.34
N GLN A 330 -10.14 13.12 -20.21
CA GLN A 330 -8.92 12.73 -20.88
C GLN A 330 -7.96 12.17 -19.85
N ARG A 331 -7.41 11.00 -20.16
CA ARG A 331 -6.30 10.46 -19.37
C ARG A 331 -5.01 11.06 -19.90
N GLU A 332 -4.42 11.93 -19.11
CA GLU A 332 -3.17 12.61 -19.46
C GLU A 332 -1.99 11.65 -19.35
N GLN A 333 -1.25 11.52 -20.45
CA GLN A 333 0.00 10.77 -20.50
C GLN A 333 1.08 11.67 -21.08
N LYS A 334 2.18 11.88 -20.38
CA LYS A 334 3.30 12.68 -20.90
C LYS A 334 4.19 11.80 -21.77
N VAL A 335 4.18 12.08 -23.08
CA VAL A 335 4.92 11.34 -24.10
C VAL A 335 5.83 12.29 -24.86
N GLY A 336 7.10 11.93 -24.94
CA GLY A 336 8.07 12.60 -25.84
C GLY A 336 8.21 11.80 -27.13
N VAL A 337 8.01 12.45 -28.26
CA VAL A 337 8.22 11.84 -29.59
C VAL A 337 9.45 12.50 -30.21
N PHE A 338 10.45 11.70 -30.55
CA PHE A 338 11.70 12.15 -31.18
C PHE A 338 11.78 11.56 -32.58
N GLU A 339 12.03 12.40 -33.56
CA GLU A 339 12.20 12.01 -34.94
C GLU A 339 13.68 12.14 -35.38
N PRO A 340 14.53 11.10 -35.09
CA PRO A 340 15.94 11.18 -35.43
C PRO A 340 16.12 11.19 -36.98
N TYR A 341 17.04 12.02 -37.46
CA TYR A 341 17.40 12.07 -38.86
C TYR A 341 17.91 10.69 -39.33
N GLY A 342 17.38 10.21 -40.47
CA GLY A 342 17.76 8.93 -41.07
C GLY A 342 17.02 7.69 -40.54
N ARG A 343 16.09 7.82 -39.61
CA ARG A 343 15.17 6.73 -39.18
C ARG A 343 13.80 6.87 -39.82
N LYS A 344 13.21 5.73 -40.18
CA LYS A 344 11.84 5.68 -40.75
C LYS A 344 10.77 5.89 -39.65
N TYR A 345 11.05 5.50 -38.42
CA TYR A 345 10.10 5.53 -37.30
C TYR A 345 10.62 6.39 -36.16
N PRO A 346 9.74 7.14 -35.48
CA PRO A 346 10.10 7.93 -34.33
C PRO A 346 10.50 7.03 -33.14
N ILE A 347 11.24 7.62 -32.20
CA ILE A 347 11.45 7.07 -30.88
C ILE A 347 10.44 7.71 -29.95
N VAL A 348 9.67 6.90 -29.23
CA VAL A 348 8.66 7.36 -28.26
C VAL A 348 9.18 7.04 -26.87
N THR A 349 9.24 8.05 -26.02
CA THR A 349 9.52 7.91 -24.60
C THR A 349 8.31 8.40 -23.80
N SER A 350 7.90 7.66 -22.78
CA SER A 350 6.80 8.06 -21.91
C SER A 350 7.28 8.13 -20.46
N ASN A 351 6.78 9.12 -19.71
CA ASN A 351 6.90 9.12 -18.27
C ASN A 351 5.74 8.29 -17.70
N ALA A 352 5.98 6.99 -17.49
CA ALA A 352 4.98 6.03 -17.04
C ALA A 352 4.35 6.35 -15.68
N ASN A 353 4.96 7.24 -14.89
CA ASN A 353 4.48 7.61 -13.57
C ASN A 353 3.50 8.79 -13.57
N ILE A 354 3.31 9.47 -14.71
CA ILE A 354 2.36 10.56 -14.84
C ILE A 354 1.15 10.07 -15.64
N ASN A 355 0.09 9.75 -14.91
CA ASN A 355 -1.17 9.27 -15.46
C ASN A 355 -2.30 9.73 -14.53
N TYR A 356 -3.07 10.73 -14.97
CA TYR A 356 -4.17 11.31 -14.22
C TYR A 356 -5.29 11.72 -15.17
N ASP A 357 -6.52 11.78 -14.66
CA ASP A 357 -7.67 12.20 -15.44
C ASP A 357 -7.88 13.73 -15.35
N THR A 358 -8.32 14.31 -16.46
CA THR A 358 -8.77 15.70 -16.54
C THR A 358 -10.14 15.74 -17.19
N GLY A 359 -10.93 16.74 -16.87
CA GLY A 359 -12.25 16.87 -17.48
C GLY A 359 -12.91 18.21 -17.21
N SER A 360 -14.13 18.30 -17.67
CA SER A 360 -15.03 19.41 -17.36
C SER A 360 -16.42 18.85 -17.08
N PHE A 361 -17.23 19.62 -16.40
CA PHE A 361 -18.65 19.34 -16.22
C PHE A 361 -19.45 20.61 -16.47
N SER A 362 -20.69 20.42 -16.90
CA SER A 362 -21.70 21.47 -16.94
C SER A 362 -23.03 20.93 -16.45
N GLY A 363 -23.87 21.79 -15.96
CA GLY A 363 -25.20 21.42 -15.52
C GLY A 363 -26.03 22.61 -15.06
N LEU A 364 -27.35 22.42 -15.02
CA LEU A 364 -28.27 23.42 -14.52
C LEU A 364 -28.25 23.51 -13.02
N ILE A 365 -28.39 24.71 -12.52
CA ILE A 365 -28.59 25.03 -11.11
C ILE A 365 -30.10 25.18 -10.88
N LEU A 366 -30.67 24.29 -10.10
CA LEU A 366 -32.09 24.31 -9.71
C LEU A 366 -32.21 24.43 -8.19
N PRO A 367 -33.37 24.86 -7.67
CA PRO A 367 -33.61 24.86 -6.23
C PRO A 367 -33.43 23.46 -5.63
N GLU A 368 -33.02 23.38 -4.38
CA GLU A 368 -32.77 22.11 -3.69
C GLU A 368 -34.00 21.21 -3.64
N ASN A 369 -35.16 21.82 -3.42
CA ASN A 369 -36.47 21.14 -3.37
C ASN A 369 -37.16 21.03 -4.74
N TYR A 370 -36.43 21.24 -5.84
CA TYR A 370 -37.03 21.19 -7.20
C TYR A 370 -37.63 19.81 -7.51
N MET A 371 -36.97 18.74 -7.13
CA MET A 371 -37.42 17.38 -7.39
C MET A 371 -38.76 17.05 -6.68
N GLU A 372 -39.02 17.70 -5.54
CA GLU A 372 -40.24 17.53 -4.76
C GLU A 372 -41.35 18.45 -5.25
N THR A 373 -41.01 19.67 -5.58
CA THR A 373 -42.00 20.74 -5.83
C THR A 373 -42.23 21.01 -7.31
N GLY A 374 -41.30 20.68 -8.18
CA GLY A 374 -41.29 21.05 -9.61
C GLY A 374 -41.26 22.57 -9.85
N LYS A 375 -41.01 23.38 -8.82
CA LYS A 375 -41.05 24.85 -8.91
C LYS A 375 -39.68 25.45 -9.09
N ILE A 376 -39.58 26.45 -9.99
CA ILE A 376 -38.42 27.25 -10.22
C ILE A 376 -38.53 28.52 -9.38
N ASP A 377 -37.75 28.59 -8.30
CA ASP A 377 -37.60 29.78 -7.46
C ASP A 377 -36.32 30.52 -7.84
N ARG A 378 -36.45 31.72 -8.44
CA ARG A 378 -35.32 32.52 -8.89
C ARG A 378 -34.40 32.94 -7.76
N LYS A 379 -34.94 33.25 -6.57
CA LYS A 379 -34.15 33.67 -5.41
C LYS A 379 -33.27 32.49 -4.94
N ALA A 380 -33.88 31.32 -4.79
CA ALA A 380 -33.18 30.08 -4.41
C ALA A 380 -32.09 29.71 -5.44
N ILE A 381 -32.35 29.91 -6.75
CA ILE A 381 -31.34 29.66 -7.80
C ILE A 381 -30.15 30.60 -7.66
N VAL A 382 -30.38 31.91 -7.41
CA VAL A 382 -29.27 32.86 -7.24
C VAL A 382 -28.45 32.52 -6.01
N GLU A 383 -29.06 32.28 -4.87
CA GLU A 383 -28.37 31.88 -3.64
C GLU A 383 -27.57 30.61 -3.83
N ARG A 384 -28.15 29.59 -4.48
CA ARG A 384 -27.48 28.32 -4.77
C ARG A 384 -26.31 28.48 -5.77
N LYS A 385 -26.49 29.33 -6.80
CA LYS A 385 -25.43 29.66 -7.76
C LYS A 385 -24.23 30.26 -7.06
N ASP A 386 -24.45 31.28 -6.21
CA ASP A 386 -23.38 31.93 -5.50
C ASP A 386 -22.69 30.96 -4.53
N ALA A 387 -23.45 30.12 -3.81
CA ALA A 387 -22.91 29.10 -2.93
C ALA A 387 -22.06 28.07 -3.68
N ILE A 388 -22.48 27.64 -4.87
CA ILE A 388 -21.71 26.69 -5.72
C ILE A 388 -20.42 27.37 -6.24
N LEU A 389 -20.49 28.61 -6.71
CA LEU A 389 -19.31 29.37 -7.18
C LEU A 389 -18.29 29.52 -6.06
N ASP A 390 -18.71 29.95 -4.87
CA ASP A 390 -17.85 30.06 -3.69
C ASP A 390 -17.23 28.71 -3.32
N PHE A 391 -18.03 27.64 -3.40
CA PHE A 391 -17.54 26.29 -3.14
C PHE A 391 -16.52 25.81 -4.16
N LEU A 392 -16.72 26.08 -5.45
CA LEU A 392 -15.78 25.67 -6.51
C LEU A 392 -14.48 26.49 -6.47
N THR A 393 -14.54 27.74 -6.02
CA THR A 393 -13.39 28.66 -6.03
C THR A 393 -12.62 28.75 -4.71
N ASN A 394 -13.03 28.02 -3.68
CA ASN A 394 -12.42 28.06 -2.33
C ASN A 394 -11.03 27.42 -2.22
N LYS A 395 -10.46 26.95 -3.33
CA LYS A 395 -9.11 26.36 -3.45
C LYS A 395 -8.89 25.08 -2.63
N SER A 396 -9.94 24.41 -2.19
CA SER A 396 -9.86 23.09 -1.57
C SER A 396 -10.13 22.00 -2.58
N ALA A 397 -9.61 20.82 -2.33
CA ALA A 397 -9.91 19.60 -3.10
C ALA A 397 -11.42 19.30 -3.11
N LYS A 398 -11.89 18.66 -4.16
CA LYS A 398 -13.27 18.24 -4.35
C LYS A 398 -13.33 16.77 -4.72
N ILE A 399 -14.43 16.12 -4.42
CA ILE A 399 -14.82 14.86 -5.02
C ILE A 399 -15.89 15.12 -6.06
N ILE A 400 -15.68 14.63 -7.27
CA ILE A 400 -16.71 14.57 -8.31
C ILE A 400 -17.12 13.12 -8.45
N LYS A 401 -18.41 12.84 -8.39
CA LYS A 401 -18.95 11.48 -8.52
C LYS A 401 -20.25 11.43 -9.27
N ASP A 402 -20.50 10.32 -9.94
CA ASP A 402 -21.69 10.13 -10.77
C ASP A 402 -22.43 8.81 -10.49
N PHE A 403 -23.52 8.63 -11.21
CA PHE A 403 -24.34 7.41 -11.17
C PHE A 403 -23.69 6.20 -11.87
N ASN A 404 -22.63 6.41 -12.69
CA ASN A 404 -21.94 5.38 -13.46
C ASN A 404 -20.72 4.80 -12.75
N THR A 405 -20.67 4.88 -11.43
CA THR A 405 -19.54 4.41 -10.62
C THR A 405 -18.24 5.21 -10.77
N ASN A 406 -18.25 6.33 -11.48
CA ASN A 406 -17.07 7.19 -11.54
C ASN A 406 -16.95 8.03 -10.28
N ILE A 407 -15.71 8.22 -9.83
CA ILE A 407 -15.37 9.10 -8.72
C ILE A 407 -13.94 9.60 -8.90
N TRP A 408 -13.70 10.90 -8.68
CA TRP A 408 -12.40 11.52 -8.81
C TRP A 408 -12.11 12.44 -7.63
N LEU A 409 -10.91 12.32 -7.07
CA LEU A 409 -10.35 13.32 -6.17
C LEU A 409 -9.66 14.40 -7.03
N CYS A 410 -10.18 15.60 -7.03
CA CYS A 410 -9.78 16.61 -7.99
C CYS A 410 -9.67 18.02 -7.42
N MET A 411 -8.98 18.87 -8.18
CA MET A 411 -9.00 20.32 -8.01
C MET A 411 -9.71 20.97 -9.20
N ILE A 412 -10.51 21.98 -8.91
CA ILE A 412 -11.11 22.81 -9.96
C ILE A 412 -10.02 23.69 -10.58
N THR A 413 -9.96 23.69 -11.90
CA THR A 413 -8.98 24.44 -12.68
C THR A 413 -9.64 25.55 -13.48
N GLY A 414 -8.91 26.64 -13.71
CA GLY A 414 -9.47 27.79 -14.41
C GLY A 414 -10.54 28.55 -13.60
N SER A 415 -11.38 29.28 -14.31
CA SER A 415 -12.47 30.05 -13.73
C SER A 415 -13.81 29.39 -14.07
N PRO A 416 -14.58 28.90 -13.09
CA PRO A 416 -15.93 28.44 -13.35
C PRO A 416 -16.75 29.53 -14.06
N SER A 417 -17.50 29.18 -15.09
CA SER A 417 -18.33 30.08 -15.86
C SER A 417 -19.81 29.84 -15.61
N VAL A 418 -20.58 30.90 -15.75
CA VAL A 418 -22.03 30.86 -15.56
C VAL A 418 -22.71 31.36 -16.82
N THR A 419 -23.64 30.55 -17.34
CA THR A 419 -24.45 30.93 -18.51
C THR A 419 -25.92 31.00 -18.11
N TYR A 420 -26.56 32.10 -18.51
CA TYR A 420 -27.98 32.32 -18.25
C TYR A 420 -28.80 31.81 -19.45
N GLU A 421 -29.66 30.82 -19.17
CA GLU A 421 -30.52 30.24 -20.18
C GLU A 421 -31.71 31.15 -20.49
N SER A 422 -31.56 31.97 -21.52
CA SER A 422 -32.57 32.96 -21.90
C SER A 422 -33.85 32.33 -22.49
N SER A 423 -33.78 31.11 -23.02
CA SER A 423 -34.89 30.43 -23.67
C SER A 423 -36.03 30.02 -22.72
N PHE A 424 -35.73 29.86 -21.46
CA PHE A 424 -36.76 29.51 -20.46
C PHE A 424 -37.47 30.69 -19.84
N GLY A 425 -36.99 31.90 -20.06
CA GLY A 425 -37.63 33.14 -19.50
C GLY A 425 -37.69 33.18 -17.97
N MET A 426 -37.18 32.19 -17.27
CA MET A 426 -37.29 31.97 -15.83
C MET A 426 -35.98 32.21 -15.07
N GLY A 427 -34.93 32.60 -15.74
CA GLY A 427 -33.64 32.88 -15.10
C GLY A 427 -32.91 31.60 -14.63
N VAL A 428 -33.09 30.50 -15.34
CA VAL A 428 -32.34 29.28 -15.13
C VAL A 428 -30.87 29.52 -15.49
N VAL A 429 -29.98 28.98 -14.71
CA VAL A 429 -28.55 29.17 -14.81
C VAL A 429 -27.86 27.84 -14.99
N SER A 430 -26.95 27.72 -15.97
CA SER A 430 -25.99 26.65 -16.04
C SER A 430 -24.62 27.08 -15.52
N ILE A 431 -23.89 26.13 -15.00
CA ILE A 431 -22.51 26.32 -14.52
C ILE A 431 -21.61 25.35 -15.26
N ASP A 432 -20.44 25.85 -15.65
CA ASP A 432 -19.37 25.06 -16.28
C ASP A 432 -18.09 25.19 -15.46
N ALA A 433 -17.38 24.08 -15.23
CA ALA A 433 -16.08 24.09 -14.59
C ALA A 433 -15.19 22.96 -15.11
N SER A 434 -13.89 23.22 -15.15
CA SER A 434 -12.87 22.23 -15.50
C SER A 434 -12.15 21.76 -14.24
N TRP A 435 -11.67 20.53 -14.28
CA TRP A 435 -11.00 19.89 -13.14
C TRP A 435 -9.82 19.03 -13.58
N VAL A 436 -8.92 18.78 -12.65
CA VAL A 436 -7.80 17.86 -12.79
C VAL A 436 -7.75 16.93 -11.58
N GLU A 437 -7.54 15.64 -11.81
CA GLU A 437 -7.33 14.65 -10.77
C GLU A 437 -6.00 14.90 -10.05
N ILE A 438 -6.01 14.81 -8.72
CA ILE A 438 -4.87 15.11 -7.87
C ILE A 438 -4.46 13.94 -6.96
N GLY A 439 -5.20 12.85 -6.97
CA GLY A 439 -4.93 11.65 -6.18
C GLY A 439 -5.98 10.58 -6.38
N ASP A 440 -5.72 9.40 -5.83
CA ASP A 440 -6.64 8.26 -5.87
C ASP A 440 -7.59 8.28 -4.65
N VAL A 441 -8.88 8.31 -4.91
CA VAL A 441 -9.94 8.23 -3.88
C VAL A 441 -9.85 6.96 -3.03
N ASN A 442 -9.25 5.90 -3.57
CA ASN A 442 -9.07 4.63 -2.86
C ASN A 442 -7.77 4.60 -2.04
N ASN A 443 -6.92 5.61 -2.18
CA ASN A 443 -5.70 5.75 -1.40
C ASN A 443 -5.98 6.59 -0.16
N SER A 444 -5.89 5.99 1.03
CA SER A 444 -6.13 6.69 2.29
C SER A 444 -5.17 7.86 2.53
N SER A 445 -3.91 7.74 2.08
CA SER A 445 -2.92 8.82 2.21
C SER A 445 -3.27 10.05 1.36
N ASP A 446 -3.75 9.83 0.11
CA ASP A 446 -4.21 10.91 -0.76
C ASP A 446 -5.45 11.59 -0.18
N MET A 447 -6.41 10.80 0.31
CA MET A 447 -7.64 11.30 0.94
C MET A 447 -7.36 12.07 2.24
N TYR A 448 -6.40 11.61 3.05
CA TYR A 448 -5.95 12.31 4.25
C TYR A 448 -5.27 13.64 3.90
N SER A 449 -4.34 13.61 2.94
CA SER A 449 -3.61 14.80 2.47
C SER A 449 -4.55 15.85 1.88
N ALA A 450 -5.65 15.42 1.27
CA ALA A 450 -6.71 16.29 0.73
C ALA A 450 -7.74 16.74 1.80
N GLY A 451 -7.65 16.27 3.04
CA GLY A 451 -8.52 16.66 4.16
C GLY A 451 -9.90 15.98 4.18
N PHE A 452 -10.06 14.84 3.52
CA PHE A 452 -11.34 14.12 3.44
C PHE A 452 -11.53 13.07 4.54
N ILE A 453 -10.46 12.58 5.12
CA ILE A 453 -10.50 11.61 6.22
C ILE A 453 -9.67 12.10 7.40
N GLU A 454 -9.95 11.59 8.60
CA GLU A 454 -9.32 12.07 9.84
C GLU A 454 -8.05 11.30 10.22
N GLU A 455 -8.00 10.01 9.88
CA GLU A 455 -6.88 9.13 10.22
C GLU A 455 -6.63 8.13 9.07
N VAL A 456 -5.38 7.75 8.88
CA VAL A 456 -4.91 6.80 7.86
C VAL A 456 -4.48 5.49 8.54
#